data_77e394e5c23fbd385e7ba7ecb8a309a8
#
_entry.id   77e394e5c23fbd385e7ba7ecb8a309a8
#
_cell.length_a   1.000
_cell.length_b   1.000
_cell.length_c   1.000
_cell.angle_alpha   90.00
_cell.angle_beta   90.00
_cell.angle_gamma   90.00
#
_symmetry.space_group_name_H-M   'P 1'
#
loop_
_entity.id
_entity.type
_entity.pdbx_description
1 polymer ?
#
loop_
_entity_poly.entity_id
_entity_poly.type
_entity_poly.pdbx_seq_one_letter_code
_entity_poly.pdbx_strand_id
1 'polypeptide(L)'
;MSMIPKKIHYCWLSKDKMSEVAEKCMLSWREKLPDYELVLWDADRFDLNSVPFVKQAYDMRKWAFAADYVRLHAIYNEGGIYFDTDVFVKKSFDDLLNYDFFSSLERDLTTVPWWSDYAKALKKNENPDFVNSEMKRVEGFGLQAAVFGAKAGNPFIKDCMDWYEKNNFVFDNSKKKQIVAPDIYAAIAQKYGFKYICGFQQLKGNMVIMPADFFPNHLHKTDKAYAVHLCDNSWSDLHRYSKKKSGNIFSKFLGSIHGSA
;
A
#
# COMPACT_ATOMS: atom_id res chain seq x y z
N MET A 1 4.88 6.44 -26.07
CA MET A 1 3.95 5.99 -25.01
C MET A 1 4.08 6.96 -23.84
N SER A 2 2.97 7.35 -23.18
CA SER A 2 3.04 8.23 -22.00
C SER A 2 3.69 7.48 -20.83
N MET A 3 4.49 8.18 -20.04
CA MET A 3 5.03 7.66 -18.77
C MET A 3 4.04 7.90 -17.63
N ILE A 4 4.24 7.26 -16.51
CA ILE A 4 3.59 7.62 -15.23
C ILE A 4 4.03 9.05 -14.89
N PRO A 5 3.11 9.99 -14.61
CA PRO A 5 3.46 11.37 -14.25
C PRO A 5 4.30 11.46 -12.97
N LYS A 6 5.21 12.43 -12.90
CA LYS A 6 6.00 12.76 -11.71
C LYS A 6 5.13 13.48 -10.67
N LYS A 7 4.09 12.78 -10.17
CA LYS A 7 3.20 13.22 -9.11
C LYS A 7 3.21 12.21 -7.98
N ILE A 8 3.23 12.70 -6.75
CA ILE A 8 3.09 11.90 -5.55
C ILE A 8 1.78 12.27 -4.87
N HIS A 9 0.83 11.35 -4.94
CA HIS A 9 -0.45 11.47 -4.25
C HIS A 9 -0.35 10.88 -2.85
N TYR A 10 -0.90 11.57 -1.86
CA TYR A 10 -1.00 11.09 -0.49
C TYR A 10 -2.30 11.55 0.14
N CYS A 11 -2.81 10.79 1.11
CA CYS A 11 -4.08 11.07 1.77
C CYS A 11 -3.85 11.53 3.21
N TRP A 12 -4.60 12.58 3.63
CA TRP A 12 -4.74 12.95 5.02
C TRP A 12 -6.18 13.38 5.30
N LEU A 13 -7.03 12.41 5.67
CA LEU A 13 -8.48 12.61 5.83
C LEU A 13 -8.90 13.05 7.22
N SER A 14 -8.00 12.99 8.20
CA SER A 14 -8.23 13.54 9.53
C SER A 14 -8.03 15.07 9.52
N LYS A 15 -8.70 15.76 10.43
CA LYS A 15 -8.45 17.21 10.70
C LYS A 15 -7.28 17.43 11.66
N ASP A 16 -6.68 16.38 12.18
CA ASP A 16 -5.56 16.47 13.11
C ASP A 16 -4.28 16.88 12.36
N LYS A 17 -3.34 17.50 13.11
CA LYS A 17 -2.00 17.75 12.59
C LYS A 17 -1.33 16.43 12.17
N MET A 18 -0.57 16.47 11.08
CA MET A 18 0.24 15.32 10.66
C MET A 18 1.20 14.90 11.76
N SER A 19 1.48 13.60 11.82
CA SER A 19 2.41 13.06 12.80
C SER A 19 3.86 13.47 12.48
N GLU A 20 4.73 13.48 13.49
CA GLU A 20 6.16 13.73 13.29
C GLU A 20 6.79 12.71 12.32
N VAL A 21 6.28 11.46 12.30
CA VAL A 21 6.70 10.44 11.35
C VAL A 21 6.32 10.83 9.93
N ALA A 22 5.09 11.29 9.71
CA ALA A 22 4.64 11.75 8.40
C ALA A 22 5.49 12.94 7.90
N GLU A 23 5.72 13.95 8.76
CA GLU A 23 6.55 15.12 8.41
C GLU A 23 7.96 14.68 7.96
N LYS A 24 8.60 13.75 8.70
CA LYS A 24 9.94 13.23 8.35
C LYS A 24 9.93 12.41 7.06
N CYS A 25 8.90 11.60 6.84
CA CYS A 25 8.76 10.86 5.58
C CYS A 25 8.62 11.82 4.39
N MET A 26 7.78 12.85 4.51
CA MET A 26 7.60 13.86 3.46
C MET A 26 8.89 14.67 3.17
N LEU A 27 9.75 14.87 4.16
CA LEU A 27 11.08 15.45 3.92
C LEU A 27 11.93 14.56 3.01
N SER A 28 11.89 13.23 3.22
CA SER A 28 12.59 12.29 2.32
C SER A 28 12.05 12.32 0.89
N TRP A 29 10.74 12.57 0.70
CA TRP A 29 10.15 12.71 -0.64
C TRP A 29 10.72 13.94 -1.37
N ARG A 30 10.76 15.09 -0.69
CA ARG A 30 11.32 16.33 -1.26
C ARG A 30 12.81 16.21 -1.58
N GLU A 31 13.55 15.48 -0.74
CA GLU A 31 14.99 15.26 -0.93
C GLU A 31 15.28 14.33 -2.12
N LYS A 32 14.57 13.19 -2.20
CA LYS A 32 14.87 12.14 -3.19
C LYS A 32 14.11 12.28 -4.50
N LEU A 33 13.02 13.06 -4.50
CA LEU A 33 12.11 13.26 -5.63
C LEU A 33 11.82 14.77 -5.82
N PRO A 34 12.87 15.63 -6.00
CA PRO A 34 12.71 17.09 -5.98
C PRO A 34 11.88 17.64 -7.14
N ASP A 35 11.76 16.90 -8.23
CA ASP A 35 11.01 17.25 -9.45
C ASP A 35 9.62 16.60 -9.51
N TYR A 36 9.16 15.97 -8.40
CA TYR A 36 7.82 15.42 -8.30
C TYR A 36 6.86 16.39 -7.59
N GLU A 37 5.69 16.58 -8.17
CA GLU A 37 4.60 17.34 -7.56
C GLU A 37 3.99 16.56 -6.39
N LEU A 38 3.84 17.19 -5.21
CA LEU A 38 3.16 16.57 -4.05
C LEU A 38 1.69 16.97 -4.05
N VAL A 39 0.79 16.01 -4.09
CA VAL A 39 -0.66 16.20 -4.26
C VAL A 39 -1.40 15.62 -3.04
N LEU A 40 -1.85 16.51 -2.15
CA LEU A 40 -2.67 16.12 -1.00
C LEU A 40 -4.10 15.79 -1.43
N TRP A 41 -4.62 14.69 -0.90
CA TRP A 41 -6.04 14.33 -0.93
C TRP A 41 -6.58 14.34 0.49
N ASP A 42 -7.47 15.29 0.75
CA ASP A 42 -8.15 15.48 2.02
C ASP A 42 -9.68 15.48 1.83
N ALA A 43 -10.40 15.79 2.91
CA ALA A 43 -11.86 15.84 2.91
C ALA A 43 -12.45 17.03 2.10
N ASP A 44 -11.63 18.04 1.78
CA ASP A 44 -12.08 19.19 0.98
C ASP A 44 -11.89 18.92 -0.52
N ARG A 45 -10.88 18.10 -0.89
CA ARG A 45 -10.59 17.74 -2.28
C ARG A 45 -11.41 16.56 -2.78
N PHE A 46 -11.71 15.59 -1.95
CA PHE A 46 -12.48 14.39 -2.31
C PHE A 46 -13.88 14.43 -1.72
N ASP A 47 -14.92 14.26 -2.56
CA ASP A 47 -16.30 14.13 -2.08
C ASP A 47 -16.50 12.80 -1.35
N LEU A 48 -16.41 12.86 -0.03
CA LEU A 48 -16.56 11.70 0.86
C LEU A 48 -17.92 11.01 0.75
N ASN A 49 -18.96 11.67 0.19
CA ASN A 49 -20.30 11.09 0.02
C ASN A 49 -20.45 10.36 -1.31
N SER A 50 -19.50 10.50 -2.23
CA SER A 50 -19.58 9.92 -3.58
C SER A 50 -19.54 8.39 -3.59
N VAL A 51 -18.96 7.76 -2.55
CA VAL A 51 -18.83 6.30 -2.45
C VAL A 51 -19.25 5.83 -1.05
N PRO A 52 -20.26 4.94 -0.93
CA PRO A 52 -20.77 4.48 0.36
C PRO A 52 -19.70 3.90 1.28
N PHE A 53 -18.76 3.10 0.74
CA PHE A 53 -17.63 2.54 1.49
C PHE A 53 -16.79 3.63 2.16
N VAL A 54 -16.44 4.68 1.40
CA VAL A 54 -15.63 5.80 1.90
C VAL A 54 -16.37 6.54 3.00
N LYS A 55 -17.64 6.88 2.76
CA LYS A 55 -18.49 7.57 3.72
C LYS A 55 -18.59 6.81 5.04
N GLN A 56 -18.89 5.52 4.98
CA GLN A 56 -19.01 4.66 6.16
C GLN A 56 -17.69 4.55 6.93
N ALA A 57 -16.58 4.35 6.24
CA ALA A 57 -15.26 4.29 6.88
C ALA A 57 -14.88 5.64 7.52
N TYR A 58 -15.17 6.76 6.83
CA TYR A 58 -14.90 8.11 7.31
C TYR A 58 -15.71 8.42 8.57
N ASP A 59 -17.02 8.16 8.58
CA ASP A 59 -17.92 8.40 9.72
C ASP A 59 -17.49 7.59 10.96
N MET A 60 -16.93 6.40 10.74
CA MET A 60 -16.36 5.56 11.80
C MET A 60 -14.93 5.97 12.20
N ARG A 61 -14.38 7.05 11.64
CA ARG A 61 -13.00 7.52 11.85
C ARG A 61 -11.95 6.47 11.50
N LYS A 62 -12.24 5.60 10.56
CA LYS A 62 -11.32 4.60 10.01
C LYS A 62 -10.64 5.17 8.77
N TRP A 63 -9.83 6.22 8.97
CA TRP A 63 -9.25 7.07 7.93
C TRP A 63 -8.46 6.27 6.88
N ALA A 64 -7.69 5.26 7.30
CA ALA A 64 -6.92 4.42 6.38
C ALA A 64 -7.81 3.66 5.40
N PHE A 65 -8.94 3.10 5.87
CA PHE A 65 -9.91 2.42 5.00
C PHE A 65 -10.62 3.39 4.05
N ALA A 66 -10.93 4.60 4.49
CA ALA A 66 -11.45 5.63 3.58
C ALA A 66 -10.39 6.00 2.52
N ALA A 67 -9.12 6.13 2.92
CA ALA A 67 -8.01 6.40 2.02
C ALA A 67 -7.75 5.27 1.02
N ASP A 68 -8.15 4.02 1.30
CA ASP A 68 -7.98 2.89 0.37
C ASP A 68 -8.68 3.09 -0.97
N TYR A 69 -9.83 3.76 -1.00
CA TYR A 69 -10.47 4.16 -2.24
C TYR A 69 -9.89 5.46 -2.81
N VAL A 70 -9.68 6.48 -1.95
CA VAL A 70 -9.21 7.80 -2.40
C VAL A 70 -7.87 7.71 -3.12
N ARG A 71 -6.94 6.84 -2.67
CA ARG A 71 -5.66 6.60 -3.34
C ARG A 71 -5.84 6.04 -4.76
N LEU A 72 -6.80 5.14 -4.95
CA LEU A 72 -7.12 4.58 -6.27
C LEU A 72 -7.74 5.63 -7.18
N HIS A 73 -8.69 6.42 -6.65
CA HIS A 73 -9.34 7.52 -7.36
C HIS A 73 -8.30 8.56 -7.86
N ALA A 74 -7.36 8.93 -6.99
CA ALA A 74 -6.28 9.85 -7.33
C ALA A 74 -5.46 9.34 -8.52
N ILE A 75 -4.96 8.11 -8.42
CA ILE A 75 -4.13 7.49 -9.44
C ILE A 75 -4.91 7.20 -10.73
N TYR A 76 -6.18 6.77 -10.64
CA TYR A 76 -6.98 6.52 -11.83
C TYR A 76 -7.20 7.79 -12.66
N ASN A 77 -7.49 8.91 -12.01
CA ASN A 77 -7.80 10.17 -12.71
C ASN A 77 -6.55 10.92 -13.18
N GLU A 78 -5.49 10.94 -12.38
CA GLU A 78 -4.33 11.81 -12.66
C GLU A 78 -3.07 11.02 -13.06
N GLY A 79 -3.01 9.72 -12.80
CA GLY A 79 -1.75 8.97 -12.84
C GLY A 79 -0.79 9.44 -11.77
N GLY A 80 0.38 8.80 -11.68
CA GLY A 80 1.40 9.15 -10.69
C GLY A 80 1.68 8.01 -9.73
N ILE A 81 2.29 8.36 -8.60
CA ILE A 81 2.66 7.42 -7.53
C ILE A 81 1.86 7.77 -6.28
N TYR A 82 1.35 6.77 -5.61
CA TYR A 82 0.75 6.93 -4.28
C TYR A 82 1.73 6.55 -3.19
N PHE A 83 1.79 7.37 -2.13
CA PHE A 83 2.48 7.06 -0.89
C PHE A 83 1.54 7.22 0.31
N ASP A 84 1.55 6.24 1.22
CA ASP A 84 1.07 6.49 2.59
C ASP A 84 2.02 7.47 3.30
N THR A 85 1.50 8.27 4.22
CA THR A 85 2.26 9.35 4.87
C THR A 85 3.42 8.86 5.74
N ASP A 86 3.48 7.58 6.05
CA ASP A 86 4.56 6.91 6.76
C ASP A 86 5.51 6.11 5.85
N VAL A 87 5.58 6.47 4.58
CA VAL A 87 6.52 5.91 3.60
C VAL A 87 7.79 6.76 3.55
N PHE A 88 8.93 6.18 3.91
CA PHE A 88 10.25 6.83 3.80
C PHE A 88 10.91 6.46 2.48
N VAL A 89 11.23 7.47 1.65
CA VAL A 89 11.85 7.29 0.33
C VAL A 89 13.35 7.24 0.43
N LYS A 90 13.99 6.27 -0.23
CA LYS A 90 15.46 6.06 -0.23
C LYS A 90 16.12 6.49 -1.54
N LYS A 91 15.44 6.37 -2.68
CA LYS A 91 15.97 6.70 -4.02
C LYS A 91 14.88 7.08 -5.01
N SER A 92 15.28 7.63 -6.19
CA SER A 92 14.35 7.99 -7.26
C SER A 92 13.52 6.81 -7.77
N PHE A 93 12.35 7.10 -8.30
CA PHE A 93 11.42 6.18 -8.95
C PHE A 93 11.43 6.30 -10.48
N ASP A 94 12.34 7.11 -11.05
CA ASP A 94 12.34 7.45 -12.48
C ASP A 94 12.41 6.24 -13.41
N ASP A 95 13.12 5.19 -13.02
CA ASP A 95 13.23 3.94 -13.77
C ASP A 95 11.95 3.08 -13.75
N LEU A 96 11.01 3.38 -12.84
CA LEU A 96 9.72 2.71 -12.76
C LEU A 96 8.62 3.41 -13.57
N LEU A 97 8.83 4.65 -14.01
CA LEU A 97 7.79 5.46 -14.68
C LEU A 97 7.38 4.95 -16.06
N ASN A 98 8.17 4.06 -16.67
CA ASN A 98 7.88 3.49 -17.98
C ASN A 98 6.84 2.36 -17.96
N TYR A 99 6.51 1.82 -16.77
CA TYR A 99 5.46 0.81 -16.62
C TYR A 99 4.07 1.44 -16.71
N ASP A 100 3.05 0.63 -16.98
CA ASP A 100 1.65 1.07 -16.91
C ASP A 100 1.12 1.00 -15.48
N PHE A 101 1.68 0.10 -14.68
CA PHE A 101 1.48 -0.03 -13.23
C PHE A 101 2.71 -0.70 -12.62
N PHE A 102 3.07 -0.27 -11.42
CA PHE A 102 4.04 -0.97 -10.58
C PHE A 102 3.59 -0.98 -9.12
N SER A 103 3.89 -2.07 -8.43
CA SER A 103 3.87 -2.22 -6.97
C SER A 103 4.84 -3.34 -6.59
N SER A 104 4.86 -3.73 -5.33
CA SER A 104 5.61 -4.89 -4.86
C SER A 104 4.72 -5.89 -4.15
N LEU A 105 5.27 -7.08 -3.94
CA LEU A 105 4.67 -8.03 -3.00
C LEU A 105 4.69 -7.43 -1.59
N GLU A 106 3.57 -7.58 -0.87
CA GLU A 106 3.51 -7.39 0.56
C GLU A 106 3.38 -8.76 1.25
N ARG A 107 4.30 -9.05 2.17
CA ARG A 107 4.31 -10.32 2.87
C ARG A 107 4.39 -10.12 4.37
N ASP A 108 3.39 -10.60 5.07
CA ASP A 108 3.42 -10.81 6.52
C ASP A 108 3.26 -12.31 6.81
N LEU A 109 4.35 -13.04 6.67
CA LEU A 109 4.36 -14.48 6.89
C LEU A 109 4.16 -14.87 8.37
N THR A 110 4.18 -13.91 9.30
CA THR A 110 3.88 -14.17 10.71
C THR A 110 2.41 -14.52 10.91
N THR A 111 1.56 -14.08 10.00
CA THR A 111 0.12 -14.30 10.04
C THR A 111 -0.32 -15.56 9.30
N VAL A 112 0.53 -16.12 8.44
CA VAL A 112 0.27 -17.37 7.72
C VAL A 112 0.67 -18.55 8.61
N PRO A 113 -0.26 -19.41 9.05
CA PRO A 113 0.09 -20.58 9.84
C PRO A 113 1.09 -21.47 9.07
N TRP A 114 2.23 -21.77 9.68
CA TRP A 114 3.33 -22.50 9.02
C TRP A 114 2.94 -23.90 8.53
N TRP A 115 1.88 -24.47 9.12
CA TRP A 115 1.32 -25.79 8.72
C TRP A 115 0.29 -25.71 7.61
N SER A 116 -0.15 -24.52 7.20
CA SER A 116 -1.14 -24.34 6.14
C SER A 116 -0.60 -24.79 4.78
N ASP A 117 -1.48 -25.19 3.90
CA ASP A 117 -1.10 -25.53 2.53
C ASP A 117 -0.59 -24.31 1.77
N TYR A 118 -1.09 -23.11 2.10
CA TYR A 118 -0.55 -21.84 1.61
C TYR A 118 0.92 -21.65 2.00
N ALA A 119 1.28 -21.90 3.28
CA ALA A 119 2.66 -21.79 3.72
C ALA A 119 3.56 -22.79 3.01
N LYS A 120 3.07 -24.00 2.75
CA LYS A 120 3.81 -25.03 1.99
C LYS A 120 4.02 -24.61 0.54
N ALA A 121 2.97 -24.10 -0.13
CA ALA A 121 3.05 -23.61 -1.51
C ALA A 121 4.01 -22.42 -1.62
N LEU A 122 3.94 -21.46 -0.70
CA LEU A 122 4.83 -20.31 -0.66
C LEU A 122 6.31 -20.71 -0.44
N LYS A 123 6.59 -21.72 0.40
CA LYS A 123 7.96 -22.26 0.57
C LYS A 123 8.51 -22.88 -0.70
N LYS A 124 7.67 -23.53 -1.48
CA LYS A 124 8.02 -24.12 -2.78
C LYS A 124 8.00 -23.12 -3.93
N ASN A 125 7.53 -21.89 -3.68
CA ASN A 125 7.25 -20.86 -4.67
C ASN A 125 6.22 -21.32 -5.73
N GLU A 126 5.22 -22.06 -5.29
CA GLU A 126 4.09 -22.53 -6.10
C GLU A 126 2.86 -21.67 -5.81
N ASN A 127 2.03 -21.43 -6.84
CA ASN A 127 0.77 -20.72 -6.64
C ASN A 127 -0.20 -21.61 -5.87
N PRO A 128 -0.76 -21.17 -4.72
CA PRO A 128 -1.70 -21.99 -3.95
C PRO A 128 -2.98 -22.32 -4.72
N ASP A 129 -3.53 -23.51 -4.51
CA ASP A 129 -4.89 -23.84 -4.97
C ASP A 129 -5.93 -23.21 -4.03
N PHE A 130 -6.83 -22.43 -4.61
CA PHE A 130 -7.91 -21.76 -3.88
C PHE A 130 -9.17 -22.62 -3.87
N VAL A 131 -9.29 -23.49 -2.91
CA VAL A 131 -10.40 -24.45 -2.91
C VAL A 131 -11.73 -23.85 -2.47
N ASN A 132 -11.76 -22.79 -1.67
CA ASN A 132 -13.03 -22.23 -1.16
C ASN A 132 -12.91 -20.81 -0.60
N SER A 133 -12.53 -19.82 -1.38
CA SER A 133 -12.62 -18.44 -0.89
C SER A 133 -13.29 -17.56 -1.94
N GLU A 134 -14.32 -16.84 -1.55
CA GLU A 134 -15.01 -15.87 -2.41
C GLU A 134 -14.03 -14.87 -3.05
N MET A 135 -12.94 -14.56 -2.37
CA MET A 135 -11.95 -13.58 -2.82
C MET A 135 -10.66 -14.22 -3.36
N LYS A 136 -10.48 -15.54 -3.30
CA LYS A 136 -9.26 -16.23 -3.77
C LYS A 136 -7.98 -15.53 -3.31
N ARG A 137 -7.80 -15.35 -2.02
CA ARG A 137 -6.68 -14.64 -1.40
C ARG A 137 -5.84 -15.55 -0.51
N VAL A 138 -4.57 -15.19 -0.34
CA VAL A 138 -3.67 -15.79 0.65
C VAL A 138 -3.45 -14.79 1.77
N GLU A 139 -3.89 -15.13 2.98
CA GLU A 139 -3.73 -14.28 4.13
C GLU A 139 -2.24 -14.00 4.41
N GLY A 140 -1.88 -12.72 4.61
CA GLY A 140 -0.50 -12.30 4.83
C GLY A 140 0.36 -12.27 3.56
N PHE A 141 -0.25 -12.43 2.38
CA PHE A 141 0.43 -12.28 1.11
C PHE A 141 -0.43 -11.45 0.16
N GLY A 142 -0.08 -10.20 -0.01
CA GLY A 142 -0.81 -9.23 -0.79
C GLY A 142 0.06 -8.44 -1.76
N LEU A 143 -0.51 -7.37 -2.30
CA LEU A 143 0.23 -6.35 -3.03
C LEU A 143 0.35 -5.09 -2.16
N GLN A 144 1.54 -4.49 -2.17
CA GLN A 144 1.81 -3.29 -1.39
C GLN A 144 0.85 -2.15 -1.78
N ALA A 145 0.06 -1.69 -0.81
CA ALA A 145 -0.92 -0.64 -1.00
C ALA A 145 -0.40 0.74 -0.55
N ALA A 146 0.63 0.78 0.28
CA ALA A 146 1.24 2.03 0.75
C ALA A 146 2.16 2.67 -0.31
N VAL A 147 2.62 1.89 -1.32
CA VAL A 147 3.49 2.36 -2.41
C VAL A 147 3.11 1.67 -3.70
N PHE A 148 2.58 2.42 -4.66
CA PHE A 148 2.34 1.95 -6.02
C PHE A 148 2.24 3.12 -6.99
N GLY A 149 2.43 2.87 -8.28
CA GLY A 149 2.26 3.88 -9.32
C GLY A 149 1.54 3.33 -10.52
N ALA A 150 0.78 4.20 -11.21
CA ALA A 150 0.14 3.85 -12.47
C ALA A 150 -0.06 5.06 -13.40
N LYS A 151 -0.25 4.77 -14.68
CA LYS A 151 -0.78 5.74 -15.64
C LYS A 151 -2.25 6.03 -15.35
N ALA A 152 -2.72 7.23 -15.66
CA ALA A 152 -4.14 7.56 -15.59
C ALA A 152 -4.96 6.59 -16.46
N GLY A 153 -6.18 6.24 -15.98
CA GLY A 153 -7.08 5.31 -16.68
C GLY A 153 -6.63 3.83 -16.63
N ASN A 154 -5.69 3.47 -15.75
CA ASN A 154 -5.21 2.10 -15.66
C ASN A 154 -6.36 1.12 -15.32
N PRO A 155 -6.57 0.04 -16.10
CA PRO A 155 -7.73 -0.84 -15.92
C PRO A 155 -7.68 -1.66 -14.63
N PHE A 156 -6.50 -2.00 -14.11
CA PHE A 156 -6.36 -2.68 -12.83
C PHE A 156 -6.80 -1.77 -11.67
N ILE A 157 -6.43 -0.48 -11.71
CA ILE A 157 -6.87 0.52 -10.72
C ILE A 157 -8.40 0.67 -10.79
N LYS A 158 -9.01 0.70 -12.01
CA LYS A 158 -10.48 0.74 -12.14
C LYS A 158 -11.15 -0.48 -11.54
N ASP A 159 -10.65 -1.68 -11.82
CA ASP A 159 -11.19 -2.91 -11.22
C ASP A 159 -11.13 -2.90 -9.69
N CYS A 160 -10.05 -2.32 -9.11
CA CYS A 160 -9.94 -2.14 -7.67
C CYS A 160 -10.97 -1.13 -7.15
N MET A 161 -11.17 0.01 -7.84
CA MET A 161 -12.20 0.99 -7.48
C MET A 161 -13.59 0.36 -7.53
N ASP A 162 -13.90 -0.40 -8.59
CA ASP A 162 -15.18 -1.10 -8.75
C ASP A 162 -15.50 -2.04 -7.59
N TRP A 163 -14.47 -2.66 -7.01
CA TRP A 163 -14.66 -3.48 -5.82
C TRP A 163 -15.16 -2.65 -4.64
N TYR A 164 -14.56 -1.49 -4.36
CA TYR A 164 -14.99 -0.59 -3.26
C TYR A 164 -16.37 0.01 -3.53
N GLU A 165 -16.69 0.35 -4.79
CA GLU A 165 -17.99 0.92 -5.17
C GLU A 165 -19.13 -0.09 -5.00
N LYS A 166 -18.86 -1.39 -5.13
CA LYS A 166 -19.85 -2.48 -4.99
C LYS A 166 -19.97 -3.02 -3.57
N ASN A 167 -19.06 -2.65 -2.67
CA ASN A 167 -19.03 -3.18 -1.31
C ASN A 167 -19.27 -2.05 -0.28
N ASN A 168 -19.91 -2.41 0.83
CA ASN A 168 -20.00 -1.54 1.99
C ASN A 168 -18.82 -1.75 2.92
N PHE A 169 -18.44 -0.70 3.64
CA PHE A 169 -17.48 -0.81 4.72
C PHE A 169 -18.14 -1.45 5.94
N VAL A 170 -17.67 -2.60 6.35
CA VAL A 170 -18.10 -3.28 7.57
C VAL A 170 -16.89 -3.46 8.47
N PHE A 171 -16.90 -2.80 9.61
CA PHE A 171 -15.88 -2.97 10.62
C PHE A 171 -16.40 -3.88 11.75
N ASP A 172 -15.91 -5.10 11.79
CA ASP A 172 -16.31 -6.11 12.76
C ASP A 172 -15.19 -6.35 13.78
N ASN A 173 -15.36 -5.76 14.98
CA ASN A 173 -14.39 -5.90 16.07
C ASN A 173 -14.25 -7.34 16.58
N SER A 174 -15.20 -8.22 16.27
CA SER A 174 -15.16 -9.64 16.67
C SER A 174 -14.29 -10.48 15.73
N LYS A 175 -14.08 -10.01 14.51
CA LYS A 175 -13.22 -10.68 13.53
C LYS A 175 -11.76 -10.36 13.82
N LYS A 176 -10.95 -11.42 13.92
CA LYS A 176 -9.49 -11.28 14.13
C LYS A 176 -8.79 -10.54 12.99
N LYS A 177 -9.39 -10.48 11.78
CA LYS A 177 -8.83 -9.78 10.64
C LYS A 177 -9.90 -9.17 9.75
N GLN A 178 -9.70 -7.91 9.42
CA GLN A 178 -10.40 -7.20 8.34
C GLN A 178 -9.75 -7.53 6.99
N ILE A 179 -10.55 -7.49 5.93
CA ILE A 179 -10.01 -7.47 4.57
C ILE A 179 -9.34 -6.12 4.36
N VAL A 180 -8.11 -6.11 3.93
CA VAL A 180 -7.30 -4.90 3.74
C VAL A 180 -6.95 -4.71 2.26
N ALA A 181 -6.57 -3.50 1.87
CA ALA A 181 -6.24 -3.18 0.49
C ALA A 181 -5.24 -4.14 -0.17
N PRO A 182 -4.15 -4.58 0.48
CA PRO A 182 -3.23 -5.58 -0.08
C PRO A 182 -3.90 -6.88 -0.52
N ASP A 183 -4.87 -7.38 0.25
CA ASP A 183 -5.64 -8.59 -0.08
C ASP A 183 -6.52 -8.37 -1.32
N ILE A 184 -7.20 -7.21 -1.38
CA ILE A 184 -8.11 -6.84 -2.48
C ILE A 184 -7.32 -6.72 -3.78
N TYR A 185 -6.20 -5.99 -3.74
CA TYR A 185 -5.36 -5.76 -4.90
C TYR A 185 -4.80 -7.09 -5.45
N ALA A 186 -4.29 -7.96 -4.59
CA ALA A 186 -3.77 -9.27 -4.99
C ALA A 186 -4.85 -10.16 -5.60
N ALA A 187 -6.06 -10.18 -5.01
CA ALA A 187 -7.18 -10.95 -5.54
C ALA A 187 -7.59 -10.49 -6.93
N ILE A 188 -7.67 -9.18 -7.17
CA ILE A 188 -8.04 -8.58 -8.46
C ILE A 188 -6.91 -8.76 -9.48
N ALA A 189 -5.65 -8.61 -9.07
CA ALA A 189 -4.49 -8.75 -9.95
C ALA A 189 -4.38 -10.12 -10.62
N GLN A 190 -5.02 -11.16 -10.08
CA GLN A 190 -5.07 -12.49 -10.72
C GLN A 190 -5.70 -12.44 -12.12
N LYS A 191 -6.65 -11.54 -12.40
CA LYS A 191 -7.20 -11.31 -13.75
C LYS A 191 -6.13 -10.89 -14.76
N TYR A 192 -5.07 -10.25 -14.25
CA TYR A 192 -3.95 -9.73 -15.02
C TYR A 192 -2.74 -10.67 -15.03
N GLY A 193 -2.86 -11.85 -14.42
CA GLY A 193 -1.84 -12.89 -14.42
C GLY A 193 -0.99 -12.94 -13.14
N PHE A 194 -1.34 -12.18 -12.10
CA PHE A 194 -0.67 -12.27 -10.80
C PHE A 194 -0.83 -13.68 -10.21
N LYS A 195 0.24 -14.16 -9.61
CA LYS A 195 0.29 -15.43 -8.87
C LYS A 195 0.85 -15.17 -7.46
N TYR A 196 0.42 -15.96 -6.49
CA TYR A 196 0.94 -15.88 -5.11
C TYR A 196 2.28 -16.62 -5.00
N ILE A 197 3.26 -16.14 -5.77
CA ILE A 197 4.65 -16.64 -5.77
C ILE A 197 5.62 -15.48 -5.48
N CYS A 198 6.79 -15.80 -4.96
CA CYS A 198 7.83 -14.80 -4.71
C CYS A 198 8.52 -14.39 -6.02
N GLY A 199 9.13 -13.20 -6.00
CA GLY A 199 9.94 -12.71 -7.10
C GLY A 199 9.25 -11.66 -7.95
N PHE A 200 9.92 -11.25 -9.02
CA PHE A 200 9.41 -10.31 -10.01
C PHE A 200 8.34 -10.99 -10.87
N GLN A 201 7.24 -10.28 -11.12
CA GLN A 201 6.18 -10.76 -12.00
C GLN A 201 5.82 -9.68 -13.02
N GLN A 202 5.85 -10.06 -14.30
CA GLN A 202 5.29 -9.28 -15.40
C GLN A 202 3.83 -9.67 -15.56
N LEU A 203 2.93 -8.71 -15.45
CA LEU A 203 1.50 -8.87 -15.67
C LEU A 203 1.08 -8.37 -17.06
N LYS A 204 -0.18 -8.58 -17.44
CA LYS A 204 -0.74 -8.04 -18.69
C LYS A 204 -0.71 -6.50 -18.68
N GLY A 205 -0.52 -5.89 -19.85
CA GLY A 205 -0.59 -4.43 -20.01
C GLY A 205 0.62 -3.69 -19.44
N ASN A 206 1.83 -4.24 -19.57
CA ASN A 206 3.08 -3.65 -19.07
C ASN A 206 3.03 -3.27 -17.58
N MET A 207 2.31 -4.06 -16.80
CA MET A 207 2.23 -3.92 -15.34
C MET A 207 3.22 -4.87 -14.68
N VAL A 208 3.85 -4.43 -13.58
CA VAL A 208 4.86 -5.23 -12.87
C VAL A 208 4.61 -5.28 -11.38
N ILE A 209 4.90 -6.43 -10.80
CA ILE A 209 4.98 -6.62 -9.35
C ILE A 209 6.44 -6.95 -9.01
N MET A 210 7.05 -6.05 -8.24
CA MET A 210 8.42 -6.21 -7.76
C MET A 210 8.45 -7.18 -6.57
N PRO A 211 9.62 -7.80 -6.30
CA PRO A 211 9.83 -8.51 -5.04
C PRO A 211 9.56 -7.62 -3.82
N ALA A 212 9.21 -8.22 -2.68
CA ALA A 212 8.86 -7.49 -1.45
C ALA A 212 9.99 -6.60 -0.90
N ASP A 213 11.23 -6.84 -1.26
CA ASP A 213 12.41 -6.06 -0.87
C ASP A 213 12.55 -4.72 -1.62
N PHE A 214 11.67 -4.42 -2.59
CA PHE A 214 11.63 -3.12 -3.26
C PHE A 214 10.84 -2.06 -2.48
N PHE A 215 9.73 -2.45 -1.82
CA PHE A 215 8.95 -1.60 -0.92
C PHE A 215 8.69 -2.34 0.40
N PRO A 216 9.76 -2.66 1.17
CA PRO A 216 9.62 -3.42 2.40
C PRO A 216 8.96 -2.59 3.51
N ASN A 217 8.49 -3.28 4.55
CA ASN A 217 8.22 -2.64 5.83
C ASN A 217 9.53 -2.45 6.62
N HIS A 218 9.47 -1.65 7.70
CA HIS A 218 10.62 -1.28 8.53
C HIS A 218 11.35 -2.48 9.20
N LEU A 219 10.76 -3.67 9.21
CA LEU A 219 11.37 -4.88 9.79
C LEU A 219 12.36 -5.55 8.82
N HIS A 220 12.28 -5.24 7.52
CA HIS A 220 13.09 -5.86 6.49
C HIS A 220 14.14 -4.87 5.97
N LYS A 221 15.41 -5.13 6.29
CA LYS A 221 16.54 -4.33 5.80
C LYS A 221 16.96 -4.84 4.42
N THR A 222 17.05 -3.92 3.46
CA THR A 222 17.53 -4.22 2.12
C THR A 222 18.06 -2.96 1.43
N ASP A 223 19.13 -3.09 0.65
CA ASP A 223 19.69 -2.01 -0.16
C ASP A 223 18.91 -1.82 -1.47
N LYS A 224 18.07 -2.77 -1.83
CA LYS A 224 17.22 -2.70 -3.04
C LYS A 224 16.04 -1.76 -2.89
N ALA A 225 15.65 -1.40 -1.66
CA ALA A 225 14.47 -0.62 -1.39
C ALA A 225 14.50 0.76 -2.06
N TYR A 226 13.41 1.09 -2.78
CA TYR A 226 13.11 2.44 -3.24
C TYR A 226 12.49 3.27 -2.12
N ALA A 227 11.62 2.65 -1.35
CA ALA A 227 10.98 3.24 -0.19
C ALA A 227 10.72 2.17 0.88
N VAL A 228 10.54 2.59 2.12
CA VAL A 228 10.25 1.73 3.26
C VAL A 228 8.97 2.19 3.92
N HIS A 229 7.99 1.30 4.06
CA HIS A 229 6.76 1.54 4.80
C HIS A 229 7.04 1.35 6.29
N LEU A 230 6.91 2.41 7.08
CA LEU A 230 7.25 2.39 8.51
C LEU A 230 6.19 1.70 9.36
N CYS A 231 4.98 1.52 8.83
CA CYS A 231 3.84 0.89 9.51
C CYS A 231 3.55 1.57 10.86
N ASP A 232 3.44 2.91 10.86
CA ASP A 232 3.19 3.71 12.08
C ASP A 232 1.85 3.37 12.75
N ASN A 233 0.97 2.63 12.03
CA ASN A 233 -0.33 2.15 12.51
C ASN A 233 -1.19 3.24 13.16
N SER A 234 -1.07 4.49 12.70
CA SER A 234 -1.80 5.66 13.21
C SER A 234 -3.33 5.48 13.17
N TRP A 235 -3.81 4.50 12.41
CA TRP A 235 -5.22 4.14 12.25
C TRP A 235 -5.73 3.11 13.29
N SER A 236 -4.84 2.46 14.06
CA SER A 236 -5.22 1.42 15.02
C SER A 236 -5.53 2.00 16.39
N ASP A 237 -6.56 1.46 17.08
CA ASP A 237 -6.87 1.88 18.46
C ASP A 237 -5.71 1.57 19.42
N LEU A 238 -4.81 0.65 19.06
CA LEU A 238 -3.56 0.36 19.78
C LEU A 238 -2.60 1.57 19.78
N HIS A 239 -2.70 2.49 18.81
CA HIS A 239 -1.87 3.67 18.75
C HIS A 239 -2.12 4.65 19.92
N ARG A 240 -3.36 4.72 20.45
CA ARG A 240 -3.66 5.53 21.66
C ARG A 240 -2.86 5.08 22.88
N TYR A 241 -2.55 3.78 22.96
CA TYR A 241 -1.71 3.21 24.03
C TYR A 241 -0.20 3.29 23.70
N SER A 242 0.18 3.46 22.44
CA SER A 242 1.57 3.44 21.99
C SER A 242 2.19 4.81 21.71
N LYS A 243 1.49 5.93 21.96
CA LYS A 243 2.05 7.31 21.81
C LYS A 243 3.43 7.50 22.47
N LYS A 244 3.79 6.64 23.44
CA LYS A 244 5.15 6.55 24.01
C LYS A 244 6.15 5.76 23.15
N LYS A 245 5.70 5.05 22.06
CA LYS A 245 6.56 4.16 21.25
C LYS A 245 6.81 4.65 19.82
N SER A 246 6.01 5.57 19.26
CA SER A 246 6.12 5.99 17.86
C SER A 246 7.42 6.75 17.57
N GLY A 247 7.87 7.62 18.46
CA GLY A 247 9.21 8.21 18.38
C GLY A 247 10.34 7.17 18.34
N ASN A 248 10.08 5.95 18.81
CA ASN A 248 11.02 4.86 18.88
C ASN A 248 11.14 4.04 17.55
N ILE A 249 10.12 4.05 16.67
CA ILE A 249 10.17 3.33 15.38
C ILE A 249 11.09 4.07 14.41
N PHE A 250 10.91 5.37 14.27
CA PHE A 250 11.74 6.18 13.38
C PHE A 250 13.19 6.26 13.87
N SER A 251 13.43 6.45 15.16
CA SER A 251 14.79 6.46 15.73
C SER A 251 15.47 5.09 15.62
N LYS A 252 14.74 4.00 15.81
CA LYS A 252 15.25 2.64 15.56
C LYS A 252 15.57 2.41 14.08
N PHE A 253 14.72 2.92 13.18
CA PHE A 253 14.95 2.84 11.75
C PHE A 253 16.19 3.65 11.33
N LEU A 254 16.31 4.91 11.76
CA LEU A 254 17.50 5.74 11.48
C LEU A 254 18.79 5.15 12.10
N GLY A 255 18.73 4.69 13.34
CA GLY A 255 19.87 4.00 13.99
C GLY A 255 20.32 2.75 13.21
N SER A 256 19.39 2.14 12.47
CA SER A 256 19.69 0.97 11.63
C SER A 256 20.30 1.33 10.28
N ILE A 257 20.08 2.55 9.78
CA ILE A 257 20.67 3.04 8.51
C ILE A 257 22.11 3.53 8.75
N HIS A 258 22.40 4.14 9.91
CA HIS A 258 23.71 4.72 10.24
C HIS A 258 24.66 3.73 10.93
N GLY A 259 24.18 2.56 11.32
CA GLY A 259 24.98 1.51 12.00
C GLY A 259 25.66 0.50 11.07
N SER A 260 25.71 0.77 9.76
CA SER A 260 26.35 -0.08 8.74
C SER A 260 27.48 0.68 8.01
N ALA A 261 28.29 1.44 8.77
CA ALA A 261 29.54 2.03 8.29
C ALA A 261 30.72 1.35 9.00
#